data_37541f102258d9536a14da3bab8cb6d7
#
_entry.id   37541f102258d9536a14da3bab8cb6d7
#
_cell.length_a   1.000
_cell.length_b   1.000
_cell.length_c   1.000
_cell.angle_alpha   90.00
_cell.angle_beta   90.00
_cell.angle_gamma   90.00
#
_symmetry.space_group_name_H-M   'P 1'
#
loop_
_entity.id
_entity.type
_entity.pdbx_description
1 polymer ?
#
loop_
_entity_poly.entity_id
_entity_poly.type
_entity_poly.pdbx_seq_one_letter_code
_entity_poly.pdbx_strand_id
1 'polypeptide(L)' 'MIFEQVQKLLAEQLNVSADSITRETNIVTDLHADSLDVVEMLMSLEDHFGITVPDEVANELVTVGAIVDYIEKAK' A
#
# COMPACT_ATOMS: atom_id res chain seq x y z
N MET A 1 -10.03 -7.00 -8.33
CA MET A 1 -8.60 -6.90 -8.69
C MET A 1 -7.79 -6.40 -7.49
N ILE A 2 -6.57 -6.85 -7.37
CA ILE A 2 -5.71 -6.48 -6.24
C ILE A 2 -5.47 -4.97 -6.19
N PHE A 3 -5.22 -4.35 -7.33
CA PHE A 3 -4.99 -2.91 -7.37
C PHE A 3 -6.17 -2.13 -6.76
N GLU A 4 -7.39 -2.49 -7.13
CA GLU A 4 -8.55 -1.79 -6.61
C GLU A 4 -8.70 -1.95 -5.11
N GLN A 5 -8.39 -3.13 -4.59
CA GLN A 5 -8.46 -3.39 -3.17
C GLN A 5 -7.40 -2.60 -2.41
N VAL A 6 -6.18 -2.55 -2.95
CA VAL A 6 -5.11 -1.74 -2.38
C VAL A 6 -5.50 -0.26 -2.41
N GLN A 7 -6.05 0.18 -3.54
CA GLN A 7 -6.48 1.56 -3.72
C GLN A 7 -7.49 1.97 -2.64
N LYS A 8 -8.47 1.12 -2.38
CA LYS A 8 -9.48 1.39 -1.36
C LYS A 8 -8.88 1.45 0.04
N LEU A 9 -8.01 0.50 0.35
CA LEU A 9 -7.38 0.47 1.66
C LEU A 9 -6.54 1.71 1.91
N LEU A 10 -5.76 2.13 0.91
CA LEU A 10 -4.94 3.33 1.04
C LEU A 10 -5.80 4.57 1.18
N ALA A 11 -6.89 4.64 0.42
CA ALA A 11 -7.79 5.79 0.49
C ALA A 11 -8.37 5.95 1.89
N GLU A 12 -8.76 4.84 2.51
CA GLU A 12 -9.31 4.86 3.85
C GLU A 12 -8.26 5.19 4.90
N GLN A 13 -7.08 4.58 4.79
CA GLN A 13 -6.01 4.76 5.76
C GLN A 13 -5.45 6.19 5.73
N LEU A 14 -5.32 6.74 4.55
CA LEU A 14 -4.68 8.05 4.38
C LEU A 14 -5.69 9.16 4.15
N ASN A 15 -6.96 8.83 4.17
CA ASN A 15 -8.05 9.81 4.05
C ASN A 15 -7.93 10.63 2.75
N VAL A 16 -7.71 9.93 1.65
CA VAL A 16 -7.63 10.55 0.31
C VAL A 16 -8.63 9.86 -0.60
N SER A 17 -8.89 10.50 -1.76
CA SER A 17 -9.79 9.93 -2.74
C SER A 17 -9.14 8.74 -3.45
N ALA A 18 -9.86 7.64 -3.56
CA ALA A 18 -9.36 6.46 -4.27
C ALA A 18 -9.03 6.78 -5.73
N ASP A 19 -9.80 7.69 -6.34
CA ASP A 19 -9.58 8.07 -7.72
C ASP A 19 -8.24 8.76 -7.95
N SER A 20 -7.67 9.35 -6.90
CA SER A 20 -6.39 10.02 -7.00
C SER A 20 -5.21 9.06 -6.90
N ILE A 21 -5.46 7.79 -6.58
CA ILE A 21 -4.42 6.79 -6.39
C ILE A 21 -4.22 5.98 -7.66
N THR A 22 -2.98 5.98 -8.17
CA THR A 22 -2.62 5.19 -9.35
C THR A 22 -1.44 4.29 -8.99
N ARG A 23 -1.04 3.42 -9.92
CA ARG A 23 0.12 2.55 -9.69
C ARG A 23 1.40 3.36 -9.50
N GLU A 24 1.47 4.54 -10.07
CA GLU A 24 2.66 5.41 -9.99
C GLU A 24 2.66 6.28 -8.74
N THR A 25 1.56 6.32 -8.01
CA THR A 25 1.46 7.13 -6.80
C THR A 25 2.47 6.68 -5.77
N ASN A 26 3.25 7.62 -5.25
CA ASN A 26 4.22 7.36 -4.19
C ASN A 26 3.55 7.68 -2.86
N ILE A 27 3.45 6.68 -1.99
CA ILE A 27 2.72 6.85 -0.73
C ILE A 27 3.39 7.83 0.23
N VAL A 28 4.69 8.02 0.08
CA VAL A 28 5.43 8.94 0.95
C VAL A 28 5.38 10.36 0.42
N THR A 29 5.71 10.55 -0.87
CA THR A 29 5.81 11.90 -1.44
C THR A 29 4.49 12.43 -1.96
N ASP A 30 3.65 11.58 -2.54
CA ASP A 30 2.38 12.02 -3.12
C ASP A 30 1.24 12.03 -2.11
N LEU A 31 1.21 11.04 -1.23
CA LEU A 31 0.15 10.90 -0.24
C LEU A 31 0.57 11.40 1.14
N HIS A 32 1.81 11.81 1.29
CA HIS A 32 2.35 12.39 2.53
C HIS A 32 2.24 11.45 3.75
N ALA A 33 2.35 10.15 3.51
CA ALA A 33 2.31 9.18 4.60
C ALA A 33 3.64 9.23 5.36
N ASP A 34 3.57 9.28 6.69
CA ASP A 34 4.79 9.20 7.49
C ASP A 34 5.07 7.73 7.83
N SER A 35 6.13 7.48 8.61
CA SER A 35 6.55 6.12 8.93
C SER A 35 5.46 5.31 9.61
N LEU A 36 4.72 5.94 10.52
CA LEU A 36 3.66 5.26 11.24
C LEU A 36 2.50 4.92 10.32
N ASP A 37 2.14 5.85 9.43
CA ASP A 37 1.08 5.60 8.46
C ASP A 37 1.44 4.44 7.55
N VAL A 38 2.69 4.37 7.11
CA VAL A 38 3.15 3.29 6.25
C VAL A 38 3.07 1.96 6.96
N VAL A 39 3.50 1.90 8.22
CA VAL A 39 3.45 0.67 9.00
C VAL A 39 2.01 0.20 9.18
N GLU A 40 1.12 1.10 9.56
CA GLU A 40 -0.29 0.75 9.74
C GLU A 40 -0.93 0.27 8.44
N MET A 41 -0.62 0.94 7.35
CA MET A 41 -1.11 0.55 6.04
C MET A 41 -0.66 -0.85 5.66
N LEU A 42 0.64 -1.14 5.86
CA LEU A 42 1.17 -2.46 5.53
C LEU A 42 0.56 -3.55 6.40
N MET A 43 0.31 -3.27 7.67
CA MET A 43 -0.35 -4.22 8.56
C MET A 43 -1.77 -4.52 8.09
N SER A 44 -2.48 -3.50 7.63
CA SER A 44 -3.83 -3.69 7.08
C SER A 44 -3.81 -4.55 5.83
N LEU A 45 -2.79 -4.34 4.98
CA LEU A 45 -2.64 -5.14 3.77
C LEU A 45 -2.32 -6.59 4.10
N GLU A 46 -1.47 -6.81 5.10
CA GLU A 46 -1.16 -8.17 5.54
C GLU A 46 -2.40 -8.91 6.01
N ASP A 47 -3.22 -8.23 6.82
CA ASP A 47 -4.45 -8.83 7.31
C ASP A 47 -5.46 -9.08 6.20
N HIS A 48 -5.60 -8.12 5.30
CA HIS A 48 -6.61 -8.22 4.25
C HIS A 48 -6.27 -9.32 3.24
N PHE A 49 -5.00 -9.45 2.87
CA PHE A 49 -4.59 -10.40 1.84
C PHE A 49 -3.97 -11.70 2.42
N GLY A 50 -3.79 -11.76 3.73
CA GLY A 50 -3.22 -12.94 4.37
C GLY A 50 -1.77 -13.17 3.98
N ILE A 51 -0.98 -12.10 3.88
CA ILE A 51 0.42 -12.17 3.50
C ILE A 51 1.29 -11.57 4.61
N THR A 52 2.60 -11.73 4.47
CA THR A 52 3.57 -11.15 5.38
C THR A 52 4.50 -10.22 4.62
N VAL A 53 4.73 -9.02 5.15
CA VAL A 53 5.65 -8.05 4.56
C VAL A 53 6.80 -7.81 5.53
N PRO A 54 7.98 -8.42 5.29
CA PRO A 54 9.14 -8.17 6.15
C PRO A 54 9.59 -6.70 6.07
N ASP A 55 10.23 -6.21 7.12
CA ASP A 55 10.70 -4.83 7.16
C ASP A 55 11.62 -4.49 5.99
N GLU A 56 12.44 -5.46 5.57
CA GLU A 56 13.35 -5.25 4.45
C GLU A 56 12.60 -4.92 3.17
N VAL A 57 11.49 -5.61 2.95
CA VAL A 57 10.65 -5.39 1.76
C VAL A 57 9.84 -4.12 1.92
N ALA A 58 9.38 -3.84 3.13
CA ALA A 58 8.55 -2.66 3.39
C ALA A 58 9.23 -1.37 2.95
N ASN A 59 10.55 -1.29 3.10
CA ASN A 59 11.31 -0.11 2.69
C ASN A 59 11.29 0.12 1.18
N GLU A 60 10.99 -0.92 0.41
CA GLU A 60 10.96 -0.84 -1.05
C GLU A 60 9.55 -0.61 -1.59
N LEU A 61 8.53 -0.78 -0.76
CA LEU A 61 7.14 -0.66 -1.18
C LEU A 61 6.65 0.78 -1.03
N VAL A 62 7.27 1.69 -1.77
CA VAL A 62 6.94 3.11 -1.68
C VAL A 62 5.94 3.57 -2.73
N THR A 63 5.74 2.79 -3.80
CA THR A 63 4.72 3.10 -4.80
C THR A 63 3.58 2.10 -4.72
N VAL A 64 2.41 2.51 -5.16
CA VAL A 64 1.24 1.63 -5.16
C VAL A 64 1.48 0.43 -6.05
N GLY A 65 2.11 0.64 -7.21
CA GLY A 65 2.42 -0.46 -8.12
C GLY A 65 3.34 -1.50 -7.49
N ALA A 66 4.35 -1.05 -6.75
CA ALA A 66 5.26 -1.97 -6.06
C ALA A 66 4.51 -2.81 -5.04
N ILE A 67 3.58 -2.19 -4.31
CA ILE A 67 2.77 -2.89 -3.33
C ILE A 67 1.89 -3.94 -4.01
N VAL A 68 1.23 -3.56 -5.10
CA VAL A 68 0.36 -4.47 -5.84
C VAL A 68 1.16 -5.65 -6.39
N ASP A 69 2.31 -5.37 -6.98
CA ASP A 69 3.17 -6.43 -7.54
C ASP A 69 3.63 -7.39 -6.46
N TYR A 70 3.98 -6.87 -5.29
CA TYR A 70 4.41 -7.72 -4.18
C TYR A 70 3.28 -8.65 -3.74
N ILE A 71 2.07 -8.12 -3.61
CA ILE A 71 0.91 -8.89 -3.19
C ILE A 71 0.60 -9.99 -4.21
N GLU A 72 0.67 -9.65 -5.50
CA GLU A 72 0.41 -10.62 -6.56
C GLU A 72 1.41 -11.77 -6.52
N LYS A 73 2.67 -11.48 -6.24
CA LYS A 73 3.69 -12.51 -6.12
C LYS A 73 3.52 -13.35 -4.86
N ALA A 74 3.03 -12.75 -3.78
CA ALA A 74 2.86 -13.45 -2.52
C ALA A 74 1.66 -14.39 -2.53
N LYS A 75 0.72 -14.13 -3.41
CA LYS A 75 -0.45 -14.99 -3.55
C LYS A 75 -0.25 -16.01 -4.67
#